data_d4037174293804bbc4017f7dfa87e089
#
_entry.id   d4037174293804bbc4017f7dfa87e089
#
_cell.length_a   1.000
_cell.length_b   1.000
_cell.length_c   1.000
_cell.angle_alpha   90.00
_cell.angle_beta   90.00
_cell.angle_gamma   90.00
#
_symmetry.space_group_name_H-M   'P 1'
#
loop_
_entity.id
_entity.type
_entity.pdbx_description
1 polymer ?
#
loop_
_entity_poly.entity_id
_entity_poly.type
_entity_poly.pdbx_seq_one_letter_code
_entity_poly.pdbx_strand_id
1 'polypeptide(L)'
;MGYELKDNFNFPYQSLNLTEFWHRWHIALSTWVRDYLYIPLGGNRKGTVRTYLNSFSVMIIAGLWHGASWMFIVWGVMHGIGLVVHKFCNNNGLKQIPNSKPIKVACWSITFGIQTTRLSDAYAFLLEYPLWTAVVLISLELHSIKEADYEWLLTKFIRSPWLVKLAIFAFVLQLVINFSQHSIQPFIYTQF
;
A
#
# COMPACT_ATOMS: atom_id res chain seq x y z
N MET A 1 -26.90 -2.14 11.37
CA MET A 1 -26.12 -1.68 12.54
C MET A 1 -25.68 -0.22 12.41
N GLY A 2 -26.24 0.73 11.84
CA GLY A 2 -26.12 2.20 11.95
C GLY A 2 -24.73 2.89 12.04
N TYR A 3 -23.62 2.17 11.85
CA TYR A 3 -22.28 2.75 11.85
C TYR A 3 -21.82 2.99 10.41
N GLU A 4 -21.55 4.24 10.06
CA GLU A 4 -20.83 4.59 8.84
C GLU A 4 -19.32 4.39 9.07
N LEU A 5 -18.78 3.31 8.53
CA LEU A 5 -17.33 3.06 8.53
C LEU A 5 -16.70 3.83 7.37
N LYS A 6 -15.63 4.56 7.67
CA LYS A 6 -14.83 5.22 6.63
C LYS A 6 -14.05 4.17 5.84
N ASP A 7 -13.88 4.42 4.54
CA ASP A 7 -13.02 3.61 3.69
C ASP A 7 -11.59 3.58 4.24
N ASN A 8 -11.02 2.38 4.30
CA ASN A 8 -9.68 2.18 4.83
C ASN A 8 -8.61 2.14 3.73
N PHE A 9 -9.03 1.95 2.49
CA PHE A 9 -8.19 1.93 1.30
C PHE A 9 -8.86 2.71 0.17
N ASN A 10 -8.07 3.59 -0.50
CA ASN A 10 -8.54 4.39 -1.64
C ASN A 10 -7.50 4.32 -2.76
N PHE A 11 -7.53 3.25 -3.56
CA PHE A 11 -6.61 3.01 -4.70
C PHE A 11 -5.13 3.34 -4.37
N PRO A 12 -4.55 2.77 -3.31
CA PRO A 12 -3.21 3.15 -2.84
C PRO A 12 -2.11 2.93 -3.87
N TYR A 13 -2.29 1.94 -4.75
CA TYR A 13 -1.32 1.63 -5.81
C TYR A 13 -1.33 2.61 -6.98
N GLN A 14 -2.26 3.57 -7.02
CA GLN A 14 -2.24 4.68 -7.96
C GLN A 14 -1.41 5.87 -7.44
N SER A 15 -0.86 5.78 -6.24
CA SER A 15 -0.07 6.83 -5.62
C SER A 15 1.25 7.06 -6.36
N LEU A 16 1.60 8.32 -6.56
CA LEU A 16 2.83 8.73 -7.22
C LEU A 16 3.96 9.07 -6.25
N ASN A 17 3.69 9.03 -4.95
CA ASN A 17 4.66 9.27 -3.90
C ASN A 17 4.23 8.64 -2.58
N LEU A 18 5.18 8.45 -1.66
CA LEU A 18 4.94 7.80 -0.36
C LEU A 18 3.95 8.56 0.53
N THR A 19 3.90 9.88 0.46
CA THR A 19 2.93 10.65 1.25
C THR A 19 1.50 10.36 0.80
N GLU A 20 1.27 10.37 -0.51
CA GLU A 20 -0.02 10.03 -1.09
C GLU A 20 -0.39 8.57 -0.80
N PHE A 21 0.59 7.65 -0.90
CA PHE A 21 0.39 6.25 -0.56
C PHE A 21 -0.18 6.09 0.86
N TRP A 22 0.42 6.71 1.87
CA TRP A 22 -0.04 6.62 3.25
C TRP A 22 -1.37 7.35 3.51
N HIS A 23 -1.79 8.27 2.65
CA HIS A 23 -3.13 8.85 2.67
C HIS A 23 -4.21 7.92 2.10
N ARG A 24 -3.81 6.93 1.30
CA ARG A 24 -4.69 6.00 0.60
C ARG A 24 -4.65 4.57 1.18
N TRP A 25 -3.57 4.22 1.88
CA TRP A 25 -3.33 2.92 2.51
C TRP A 25 -3.64 2.97 3.99
N HIS A 26 -4.47 2.01 4.46
CA HIS A 26 -4.84 1.83 5.86
C HIS A 26 -5.17 3.17 6.55
N ILE A 27 -6.14 3.90 5.99
CA ILE A 27 -6.44 5.30 6.31
C ILE A 27 -6.74 5.48 7.80
N ALA A 28 -7.45 4.53 8.42
CA ALA A 28 -7.75 4.57 9.85
C ALA A 28 -6.47 4.55 10.70
N LEU A 29 -5.53 3.62 10.41
CA LEU A 29 -4.24 3.53 11.09
C LEU A 29 -3.37 4.76 10.83
N SER A 30 -3.27 5.20 9.57
CA SER A 30 -2.49 6.39 9.20
C SER A 30 -3.00 7.65 9.88
N THR A 31 -4.32 7.77 10.03
CA THR A 31 -4.96 8.86 10.77
C THR A 31 -4.66 8.76 12.26
N TRP A 32 -4.77 7.57 12.84
CA TRP A 32 -4.45 7.34 14.25
C TRP A 32 -2.98 7.68 14.55
N VAL A 33 -2.05 7.18 13.76
CA VAL A 33 -0.62 7.46 13.87
C VAL A 33 -0.34 8.98 13.76
N ARG A 34 -1.01 9.67 12.83
CA ARG A 34 -0.91 11.12 12.72
C ARG A 34 -1.39 11.82 13.99
N ASP A 35 -2.57 11.46 14.48
CA ASP A 35 -3.24 12.20 15.55
C ASP A 35 -2.61 11.91 16.92
N TYR A 36 -2.19 10.68 17.18
CA TYR A 36 -1.67 10.25 18.48
C TYR A 36 -0.15 10.19 18.58
N LEU A 37 0.60 10.17 17.48
CA LEU A 37 2.06 10.16 17.50
C LEU A 37 2.64 11.43 16.86
N TYR A 38 2.28 11.72 15.60
CA TYR A 38 2.90 12.79 14.85
C TYR A 38 2.57 14.18 15.39
N ILE A 39 1.30 14.46 15.65
CA ILE A 39 0.84 15.78 16.18
C ILE A 39 1.39 16.02 17.58
N PRO A 40 1.35 15.09 18.55
CA PRO A 40 1.94 15.29 19.89
C PRO A 40 3.45 15.52 19.87
N LEU A 41 4.20 14.91 18.94
CA LEU A 41 5.64 15.18 18.75
C LEU A 41 5.93 16.59 18.20
N GLY A 42 4.88 17.35 17.87
CA GLY A 42 4.96 18.72 17.36
C GLY A 42 4.55 18.87 15.89
N GLY A 43 4.31 17.73 15.18
CA GLY A 43 3.87 17.76 13.79
C GLY A 43 4.77 18.61 12.90
N ASN A 44 4.16 19.52 12.11
CA ASN A 44 4.84 20.48 11.24
C ASN A 44 5.13 21.83 11.93
N ARG A 45 4.76 21.99 13.20
CA ARG A 45 4.70 23.33 13.85
C ARG A 45 6.04 23.81 14.41
N LYS A 46 7.02 22.89 14.60
CA LYS A 46 8.30 23.18 15.26
C LYS A 46 9.49 23.27 14.29
N GLY A 47 9.24 23.75 13.06
CA GLY A 47 10.25 23.95 12.03
C GLY A 47 10.51 22.69 11.17
N THR A 48 11.24 22.91 10.07
CA THR A 48 11.43 21.92 9.01
C THR A 48 12.20 20.67 9.47
N VAL A 49 13.31 20.88 10.22
CA VAL A 49 14.13 19.77 10.71
C VAL A 49 13.31 18.88 11.66
N ARG A 50 12.56 19.50 12.57
CA ARG A 50 11.71 18.74 13.50
C ARG A 50 10.59 17.99 12.78
N THR A 51 10.04 18.55 11.71
CA THR A 51 9.06 17.90 10.84
C THR A 51 9.63 16.63 10.21
N TYR A 52 10.88 16.67 9.74
CA TYR A 52 11.56 15.50 9.17
C TYR A 52 11.81 14.42 10.23
N LEU A 53 12.34 14.82 11.38
CA LEU A 53 12.58 13.90 12.50
C LEU A 53 11.27 13.24 12.98
N ASN A 54 10.21 14.02 13.14
CA ASN A 54 8.90 13.49 13.54
C ASN A 54 8.38 12.46 12.53
N SER A 55 8.46 12.77 11.22
CA SER A 55 8.02 11.84 10.17
C SER A 55 8.83 10.55 10.16
N PHE A 56 10.14 10.66 10.31
CA PHE A 56 11.05 9.52 10.37
C PHE A 56 10.78 8.65 11.61
N SER A 57 10.70 9.25 12.79
CA SER A 57 10.47 8.54 14.06
C SER A 57 9.14 7.80 14.07
N VAL A 58 8.08 8.43 13.53
CA VAL A 58 6.76 7.81 13.46
C VAL A 58 6.76 6.55 12.61
N MET A 59 7.51 6.52 11.50
CA MET A 59 7.61 5.33 10.66
C MET A 59 8.43 4.21 11.33
N ILE A 60 9.47 4.55 12.11
CA ILE A 60 10.20 3.55 12.89
C ILE A 60 9.27 2.94 13.96
N ILE A 61 8.51 3.78 14.67
CA ILE A 61 7.55 3.30 15.68
C ILE A 61 6.49 2.40 15.04
N ALA A 62 5.99 2.77 13.85
CA ALA A 62 5.07 1.93 13.10
C ALA A 62 5.70 0.59 12.71
N GLY A 63 6.97 0.57 12.31
CA GLY A 63 7.71 -0.66 12.04
C GLY A 63 7.85 -1.54 13.28
N LEU A 64 8.23 -0.98 14.42
CA LEU A 64 8.31 -1.70 15.69
C LEU A 64 6.96 -2.27 16.14
N TRP A 65 5.89 -1.55 15.88
CA TRP A 65 4.53 -2.01 16.16
C TRP A 65 4.14 -3.24 15.34
N HIS A 66 4.65 -3.37 14.10
CA HIS A 66 4.41 -4.54 13.26
C HIS A 66 5.05 -5.83 13.81
N GLY A 67 6.09 -5.73 14.62
CA GLY A 67 6.73 -6.90 15.25
C GLY A 67 8.18 -6.65 15.66
N ALA A 68 8.71 -7.54 16.51
CA ALA A 68 10.06 -7.45 17.08
C ALA A 68 11.18 -7.95 16.12
N SER A 69 10.95 -7.94 14.80
CA SER A 69 11.97 -8.33 13.82
C SER A 69 12.73 -7.12 13.28
N TRP A 70 14.03 -7.26 13.07
CA TRP A 70 14.87 -6.27 12.42
C TRP A 70 14.36 -5.85 11.05
N MET A 71 13.67 -6.73 10.33
CA MET A 71 13.08 -6.44 9.02
C MET A 71 12.01 -5.35 9.11
N PHE A 72 11.18 -5.33 10.16
CA PHE A 72 10.19 -4.26 10.36
C PHE A 72 10.83 -2.92 10.70
N ILE A 73 11.97 -2.92 11.43
CA ILE A 73 12.71 -1.70 11.68
C ILE A 73 13.30 -1.15 10.37
N VAL A 74 13.92 -2.02 9.56
CA VAL A 74 14.45 -1.64 8.24
C VAL A 74 13.34 -1.10 7.35
N TRP A 75 12.17 -1.75 7.33
CA TRP A 75 10.98 -1.28 6.63
C TRP A 75 10.57 0.13 7.09
N GLY A 76 10.45 0.34 8.40
CA GLY A 76 10.12 1.66 8.97
C GLY A 76 11.14 2.75 8.62
N VAL A 77 12.44 2.42 8.67
CA VAL A 77 13.53 3.32 8.26
C VAL A 77 13.41 3.71 6.79
N MET A 78 13.22 2.75 5.89
CA MET A 78 13.08 3.01 4.45
C MET A 78 11.89 3.90 4.14
N HIS A 79 10.72 3.61 4.71
CA HIS A 79 9.55 4.46 4.57
C HIS A 79 9.74 5.85 5.19
N GLY A 80 10.40 5.92 6.35
CA GLY A 80 10.74 7.18 6.99
C GLY A 80 11.65 8.07 6.14
N ILE A 81 12.72 7.49 5.56
CA ILE A 81 13.62 8.18 4.62
C ILE A 81 12.82 8.67 3.41
N GLY A 82 12.01 7.81 2.79
CA GLY A 82 11.22 8.18 1.62
C GLY A 82 10.25 9.35 1.89
N LEU A 83 9.59 9.38 3.04
CA LEU A 83 8.75 10.51 3.45
C LEU A 83 9.55 11.80 3.68
N VAL A 84 10.73 11.71 4.28
CA VAL A 84 11.63 12.86 4.49
C VAL A 84 12.11 13.41 3.16
N VAL A 85 12.58 12.55 2.25
CA VAL A 85 13.02 12.94 0.90
C VAL A 85 11.87 13.62 0.14
N HIS A 86 10.68 13.03 0.15
CA HIS A 86 9.52 13.64 -0.51
C HIS A 86 9.20 15.02 0.06
N LYS A 87 9.20 15.19 1.40
CA LYS A 87 8.96 16.48 2.05
C LYS A 87 10.08 17.48 1.73
N PHE A 88 11.34 17.04 1.70
CA PHE A 88 12.48 17.87 1.34
C PHE A 88 12.35 18.40 -0.09
N CYS A 89 12.07 17.53 -1.05
CA CYS A 89 11.86 17.92 -2.45
C CYS A 89 10.70 18.91 -2.59
N ASN A 90 9.60 18.66 -1.89
CA ASN A 90 8.43 19.53 -1.93
C ASN A 90 8.71 20.94 -1.33
N ASN A 91 9.49 21.03 -0.26
CA ASN A 91 9.86 22.30 0.38
C ASN A 91 10.86 23.11 -0.46
N ASN A 92 11.69 22.45 -1.28
CA ASN A 92 12.68 23.09 -2.14
C ASN A 92 12.17 23.39 -3.57
N GLY A 93 10.88 23.43 -3.78
CA GLY A 93 10.28 23.83 -5.06
C GLY A 93 10.22 22.74 -6.13
N LEU A 94 10.68 21.51 -5.84
CA LEU A 94 10.55 20.35 -6.72
C LEU A 94 9.11 19.77 -6.67
N LYS A 95 8.12 20.64 -6.59
CA LYS A 95 6.72 20.30 -6.36
C LYS A 95 6.02 19.63 -7.55
N GLN A 96 6.57 19.77 -8.73
CA GLN A 96 5.91 19.25 -9.92
C GLN A 96 6.71 18.08 -10.50
N ILE A 97 6.31 16.88 -10.15
CA ILE A 97 6.65 15.73 -10.97
C ILE A 97 5.96 15.96 -12.31
N PRO A 98 6.71 16.08 -13.43
CA PRO A 98 6.10 16.26 -14.74
C PRO A 98 5.05 15.18 -15.00
N ASN A 99 3.89 15.59 -15.51
CA ASN A 99 2.76 14.68 -15.74
C ASN A 99 2.98 13.74 -16.94
N SER A 100 4.23 13.31 -17.18
CA SER A 100 4.59 12.38 -18.23
C SER A 100 4.48 10.92 -17.74
N LYS A 101 3.96 10.04 -18.59
CA LYS A 101 3.81 8.60 -18.27
C LYS A 101 5.10 7.95 -17.74
N PRO A 102 6.30 8.15 -18.36
CA PRO A 102 7.52 7.50 -17.87
C PRO A 102 7.94 7.97 -16.47
N ILE A 103 7.74 9.23 -16.14
CA ILE A 103 8.07 9.75 -14.80
C ILE A 103 7.09 9.21 -13.74
N LYS A 104 5.81 9.09 -14.06
CA LYS A 104 4.83 8.44 -13.18
C LYS A 104 5.21 6.99 -12.92
N VAL A 105 5.58 6.24 -13.95
CA VAL A 105 6.03 4.85 -13.82
C VAL A 105 7.30 4.77 -12.95
N ALA A 106 8.29 5.65 -13.15
CA ALA A 106 9.50 5.69 -12.32
C ALA A 106 9.17 6.00 -10.85
N CYS A 107 8.34 6.99 -10.56
CA CYS A 107 7.90 7.32 -9.20
C CYS A 107 7.14 6.17 -8.56
N TRP A 108 6.27 5.52 -9.33
CA TRP A 108 5.55 4.32 -8.90
C TRP A 108 6.53 3.18 -8.57
N SER A 109 7.46 2.87 -9.47
CA SER A 109 8.46 1.83 -9.28
C SER A 109 9.33 2.07 -8.04
N ILE A 110 9.74 3.32 -7.77
CA ILE A 110 10.49 3.68 -6.57
C ILE A 110 9.63 3.50 -5.33
N THR A 111 8.38 3.95 -5.36
CA THR A 111 7.46 3.83 -4.22
C THR A 111 7.22 2.37 -3.85
N PHE A 112 7.06 1.48 -4.83
CA PHE A 112 6.80 0.06 -4.63
C PHE A 112 8.07 -0.79 -4.55
N GLY A 113 9.16 -0.41 -5.20
CA GLY A 113 10.45 -1.09 -5.09
C GLY A 113 11.03 -1.07 -3.67
N ILE A 114 10.69 -0.07 -2.88
CA ILE A 114 11.04 -0.01 -1.44
C ILE A 114 10.34 -1.13 -0.64
N GLN A 115 9.21 -1.65 -1.11
CA GLN A 115 8.46 -2.71 -0.43
C GLN A 115 8.98 -4.12 -0.72
N THR A 116 9.76 -4.30 -1.79
CA THR A 116 10.30 -5.60 -2.20
C THR A 116 11.79 -5.69 -1.84
N THR A 117 12.10 -6.06 -0.62
CA THR A 117 13.48 -6.14 -0.12
C THR A 117 14.30 -7.31 -0.67
N ARG A 118 13.71 -8.18 -1.50
CA ARG A 118 14.36 -9.34 -2.11
C ARG A 118 13.97 -9.49 -3.59
N LEU A 119 14.59 -8.67 -4.44
CA LEU A 119 14.36 -8.74 -5.90
C LEU A 119 14.73 -10.11 -6.51
N SER A 120 15.74 -10.79 -5.95
CA SER A 120 16.12 -12.15 -6.35
C SER A 120 15.00 -13.16 -6.06
N ASP A 121 14.38 -13.07 -4.89
CA ASP A 121 13.31 -13.97 -4.49
C ASP A 121 12.02 -13.66 -5.29
N ALA A 122 11.79 -12.39 -5.62
CA ALA A 122 10.68 -12.00 -6.48
C ALA A 122 10.82 -12.58 -7.90
N TYR A 123 12.03 -12.53 -8.50
CA TYR A 123 12.28 -13.12 -9.81
C TYR A 123 12.13 -14.65 -9.80
N ALA A 124 12.67 -15.32 -8.79
CA ALA A 124 12.49 -16.76 -8.61
C ALA A 124 11.01 -17.12 -8.45
N PHE A 125 10.27 -16.34 -7.63
CA PHE A 125 8.84 -16.51 -7.44
C PHE A 125 8.05 -16.37 -8.75
N LEU A 126 8.37 -15.38 -9.59
CA LEU A 126 7.72 -15.16 -10.88
C LEU A 126 7.86 -16.37 -11.82
N LEU A 127 9.01 -17.05 -11.80
CA LEU A 127 9.27 -18.22 -12.63
C LEU A 127 8.67 -19.51 -12.05
N GLU A 128 8.72 -19.66 -10.74
CA GLU A 128 8.27 -20.87 -10.04
C GLU A 128 6.73 -20.93 -9.89
N TYR A 129 6.09 -19.75 -9.82
CA TYR A 129 4.64 -19.65 -9.58
C TYR A 129 3.92 -18.82 -10.66
N PRO A 130 3.81 -19.30 -11.92
CA PRO A 130 3.25 -18.51 -13.02
C PRO A 130 1.79 -18.09 -12.79
N LEU A 131 1.00 -18.92 -12.09
CA LEU A 131 -0.38 -18.59 -11.75
C LEU A 131 -0.46 -17.42 -10.75
N TRP A 132 0.40 -17.39 -9.74
CA TRP A 132 0.51 -16.27 -8.80
C TRP A 132 0.98 -15.01 -9.50
N THR A 133 1.93 -15.13 -10.42
CA THR A 133 2.39 -14.02 -11.25
C THR A 133 1.25 -13.45 -12.07
N ALA A 134 0.42 -14.29 -12.69
CA ALA A 134 -0.77 -13.84 -13.40
C ALA A 134 -1.76 -13.10 -12.49
N VAL A 135 -2.02 -13.62 -11.28
CA VAL A 135 -2.89 -12.94 -10.29
C VAL A 135 -2.34 -11.58 -9.90
N VAL A 136 -1.03 -11.46 -9.66
CA VAL A 136 -0.38 -10.18 -9.33
C VAL A 136 -0.49 -9.20 -10.50
N LEU A 137 -0.23 -9.65 -11.72
CA LEU A 137 -0.34 -8.80 -12.92
C LEU A 137 -1.79 -8.33 -13.14
N ILE A 138 -2.76 -9.23 -13.05
CA ILE A 138 -4.19 -8.88 -13.14
C ILE A 138 -4.58 -7.89 -12.03
N SER A 139 -4.07 -8.08 -10.81
CA SER A 139 -4.34 -7.17 -9.70
C SER A 139 -3.77 -5.78 -9.96
N LEU A 140 -2.57 -5.68 -10.54
CA LEU A 140 -1.95 -4.41 -10.93
C LEU A 140 -2.74 -3.71 -12.05
N GLU A 141 -3.20 -4.46 -13.04
CA GLU A 141 -4.07 -3.94 -14.10
C GLU A 141 -5.41 -3.44 -13.53
N LEU A 142 -6.05 -4.21 -12.66
CA LEU A 142 -7.28 -3.82 -12.00
C LEU A 142 -7.12 -2.57 -11.13
N HIS A 143 -5.94 -2.37 -10.51
CA HIS A 143 -5.64 -1.16 -9.76
C HIS A 143 -5.37 0.06 -10.65
N SER A 144 -5.11 -0.14 -11.92
CA SER A 144 -4.93 0.93 -12.92
C SER A 144 -6.27 1.44 -13.48
N ILE A 145 -7.38 0.78 -13.15
CA ILE A 145 -8.72 1.19 -13.57
C ILE A 145 -9.07 2.54 -12.93
N LYS A 146 -9.64 3.43 -13.72
CA LYS A 146 -10.11 4.71 -13.22
C LYS A 146 -11.27 4.52 -12.24
N GLU A 147 -11.36 5.37 -11.25
CA GLU A 147 -12.42 5.34 -10.23
C GLU A 147 -13.84 5.27 -10.86
N ALA A 148 -14.07 6.01 -11.94
CA ALA A 148 -15.35 5.99 -12.66
C ALA A 148 -15.68 4.61 -13.27
N ASP A 149 -14.67 3.93 -13.83
CA ASP A 149 -14.85 2.59 -14.40
C ASP A 149 -15.06 1.53 -13.33
N TYR A 150 -14.38 1.70 -12.17
CA TYR A 150 -14.61 0.86 -10.99
C TYR A 150 -16.04 1.00 -10.46
N GLU A 151 -16.55 2.20 -10.26
CA GLU A 151 -17.91 2.47 -9.83
C GLU A 151 -18.96 1.91 -10.81
N TRP A 152 -18.68 2.00 -12.11
CA TRP A 152 -19.53 1.40 -13.14
C TRP A 152 -19.56 -0.13 -13.03
N LEU A 153 -18.39 -0.78 -12.86
CA LEU A 153 -18.27 -2.23 -12.66
C LEU A 153 -19.00 -2.67 -11.40
N LEU A 154 -18.79 -1.95 -10.30
CA LEU A 154 -19.45 -2.21 -9.02
C LEU A 154 -20.97 -2.12 -9.15
N THR A 155 -21.47 -1.08 -9.80
CA THR A 155 -22.90 -0.90 -10.04
C THR A 155 -23.49 -2.03 -10.88
N LYS A 156 -22.78 -2.46 -11.93
CA LYS A 156 -23.19 -3.63 -12.72
C LYS A 156 -23.22 -4.91 -11.90
N PHE A 157 -22.20 -5.14 -11.08
CA PHE A 157 -22.15 -6.31 -10.19
C PHE A 157 -23.30 -6.29 -9.19
N ILE A 158 -23.56 -5.15 -8.55
CA ILE A 158 -24.67 -5.00 -7.58
C ILE A 158 -26.03 -5.31 -8.25
N ARG A 159 -26.23 -4.87 -9.48
CA ARG A 159 -27.46 -5.09 -10.26
C ARG A 159 -27.53 -6.47 -10.93
N SER A 160 -26.45 -7.26 -10.93
CA SER A 160 -26.44 -8.58 -11.54
C SER A 160 -27.34 -9.58 -10.79
N PRO A 161 -27.90 -10.59 -11.49
CA PRO A 161 -28.67 -11.65 -10.85
C PRO A 161 -27.85 -12.38 -9.78
N TRP A 162 -28.53 -12.89 -8.76
CA TRP A 162 -27.87 -13.61 -7.66
C TRP A 162 -27.05 -14.82 -8.11
N LEU A 163 -27.45 -15.50 -9.19
CA LEU A 163 -26.70 -16.62 -9.79
C LEU A 163 -25.31 -16.19 -10.27
N VAL A 164 -25.18 -14.99 -10.86
CA VAL A 164 -23.89 -14.44 -11.29
C VAL A 164 -22.99 -14.16 -10.08
N LYS A 165 -23.56 -13.59 -9.03
CA LYS A 165 -22.84 -13.32 -7.77
C LYS A 165 -22.37 -14.62 -7.12
N LEU A 166 -23.23 -15.65 -7.10
CA LEU A 166 -22.88 -16.98 -6.58
C LEU A 166 -21.77 -17.63 -7.41
N ALA A 167 -21.84 -17.55 -8.74
CA ALA A 167 -20.80 -18.09 -9.62
C ALA A 167 -19.44 -17.41 -9.40
N ILE A 168 -19.42 -16.07 -9.30
CA ILE A 168 -18.21 -15.31 -8.99
C ILE A 168 -17.67 -15.68 -7.60
N PHE A 169 -18.54 -15.78 -6.59
CA PHE A 169 -18.16 -16.18 -5.24
C PHE A 169 -17.56 -17.59 -5.23
N ALA A 170 -18.22 -18.56 -5.88
CA ALA A 170 -17.73 -19.93 -5.98
C ALA A 170 -16.38 -20.00 -6.70
N PHE A 171 -16.20 -19.23 -7.78
CA PHE A 171 -14.92 -19.13 -8.50
C PHE A 171 -13.80 -18.57 -7.60
N VAL A 172 -14.06 -17.47 -6.89
CA VAL A 172 -13.10 -16.87 -5.96
C VAL A 172 -12.78 -17.83 -4.82
N LEU A 173 -13.79 -18.51 -4.26
CA LEU A 173 -13.61 -19.50 -3.21
C LEU A 173 -12.74 -20.68 -3.71
N GLN A 174 -12.97 -21.17 -4.92
CA GLN A 174 -12.15 -22.23 -5.53
C GLN A 174 -10.70 -21.79 -5.73
N LEU A 175 -10.48 -20.55 -6.16
CA LEU A 175 -9.13 -19.97 -6.23
C LEU A 175 -8.46 -19.97 -4.86
N VAL A 176 -9.14 -19.47 -3.82
CA VAL A 176 -8.61 -19.44 -2.46
C VAL A 176 -8.26 -20.83 -1.96
N ILE A 177 -9.13 -21.83 -2.19
CA ILE A 177 -8.87 -23.24 -1.80
C ILE A 177 -7.64 -23.79 -2.54
N ASN A 178 -7.55 -23.60 -3.84
CA ASN A 178 -6.42 -24.06 -4.64
C ASN A 178 -5.10 -23.41 -4.16
N PHE A 179 -5.14 -22.14 -3.81
CA PHE A 179 -3.99 -21.43 -3.26
C PHE A 179 -3.62 -21.85 -1.83
N SER A 180 -4.59 -22.21 -1.01
CA SER A 180 -4.37 -22.69 0.36
C SER A 180 -3.71 -24.08 0.40
N GLN A 181 -3.92 -24.92 -0.62
CA GLN A 181 -3.34 -26.26 -0.70
C GLN A 181 -1.85 -26.28 -1.07
N HIS A 182 -1.36 -25.25 -1.73
CA HIS A 182 0.07 -25.05 -1.88
C HIS A 182 0.59 -24.37 -0.61
N SER A 183 1.31 -25.09 0.24
CA SER A 183 1.85 -24.76 1.57
C SER A 183 2.66 -23.44 1.66
N ILE A 184 2.13 -22.37 1.09
CA ILE A 184 2.60 -21.02 1.32
C ILE A 184 2.01 -20.61 2.66
N GLN A 185 2.76 -20.83 3.74
CA GLN A 185 2.41 -20.27 5.04
C GLN A 185 2.19 -18.76 4.84
N PRO A 186 1.05 -18.23 5.27
CA PRO A 186 0.82 -16.79 5.19
C PRO A 186 1.90 -16.09 6.01
N PHE A 187 2.72 -15.31 5.33
CA PHE A 187 3.97 -14.69 5.80
C PHE A 187 3.79 -13.67 6.94
N ILE A 188 2.60 -13.55 7.51
CA ILE A 188 2.25 -12.38 8.32
C ILE A 188 2.14 -12.65 9.82
N TYR A 189 1.88 -13.86 10.31
CA TYR A 189 1.56 -14.05 11.73
C TYR A 189 2.08 -15.34 12.42
N THR A 190 3.05 -16.06 11.89
CA THR A 190 3.49 -17.35 12.45
C THR A 190 4.88 -17.36 13.10
N GLN A 191 5.42 -16.22 13.49
CA GLN A 191 6.63 -16.16 14.32
C GLN A 191 6.38 -15.22 15.50
N PHE A 192 5.57 -15.69 16.45
CA PHE A 192 5.62 -15.31 17.85
C PHE A 192 5.98 -16.53 18.67
#